data_6726d75b92ba0d5ce5ac2db8149f0c69
#
_entry.id   6726d75b92ba0d5ce5ac2db8149f0c69
#
_cell.length_a   1.000
_cell.length_b   1.000
_cell.length_c   1.000
_cell.angle_alpha   90.00
_cell.angle_beta   90.00
_cell.angle_gamma   90.00
#
_symmetry.space_group_name_H-M   'P 1'
#
loop_
_entity.id
_entity.type
_entity.pdbx_description
1 polymer ?
#
loop_
_entity_poly.entity_id
_entity_poly.type
_entity_poly.pdbx_seq_one_letter_code
_entity_poly.pdbx_strand_id
1 'polypeptide(L)'
;SGDRVSSLNMGEIWHFIDQELKYPLTVFTVEQLSNNLLNELDVLILPDGGYDYFSNKQRNELLKNWVSGGKKLIVLGRMVSSMASADWGLKIKTEDKREDKKADEYASLKRYENREKESISSMNPGSVFKLELDNSHPLAFGYGDYYYTLKQNATLFSFFEGNGWNVGVMKKDSQLAGFTGYRLKERLQDGLVFGEISRGRGSVVILADNPLFRSFWE
;
A
#
# COMPACT_ATOMS: atom_id res chain seq x y z
N SER A 1 9.07 -6.45 13.68
CA SER A 1 10.40 -5.83 13.64
C SER A 1 11.40 -6.78 12.96
N GLY A 2 12.66 -6.37 12.80
CA GLY A 2 13.72 -7.20 12.22
C GLY A 2 14.32 -6.61 10.96
N ASP A 3 15.21 -7.38 10.31
CA ASP A 3 15.91 -6.95 9.11
C ASP A 3 14.97 -6.52 7.99
N ARG A 4 15.30 -5.41 7.32
CA ARG A 4 14.54 -4.82 6.21
C ARG A 4 13.14 -4.30 6.56
N VAL A 5 12.71 -4.33 7.81
CA VAL A 5 11.53 -3.60 8.26
C VAL A 5 11.88 -2.13 8.40
N SER A 6 11.04 -1.23 7.90
CA SER A 6 11.21 0.21 8.11
C SER A 6 11.09 0.53 9.60
N SER A 7 12.20 0.91 10.24
CA SER A 7 12.21 1.26 11.67
C SER A 7 11.35 2.48 11.96
N LEU A 8 11.29 3.43 11.03
CA LEU A 8 10.44 4.62 11.14
C LEU A 8 8.96 4.24 11.13
N ASN A 9 8.53 3.47 10.13
CA ASN A 9 7.11 3.07 10.03
C ASN A 9 6.69 2.14 11.18
N MET A 10 7.59 1.23 11.61
CA MET A 10 7.32 0.41 12.79
C MET A 10 7.18 1.27 14.06
N GLY A 11 8.03 2.28 14.22
CA GLY A 11 7.97 3.23 15.34
C GLY A 11 6.68 4.06 15.34
N GLU A 12 6.22 4.51 14.18
CA GLU A 12 4.95 5.24 14.02
C GLU A 12 3.75 4.37 14.42
N ILE A 13 3.71 3.10 13.97
CA ILE A 13 2.65 2.16 14.34
C ILE A 13 2.68 1.90 15.86
N TRP A 14 3.86 1.62 16.41
CA TRP A 14 4.01 1.39 17.84
C TRP A 14 3.59 2.59 18.65
N HIS A 15 4.05 3.79 18.29
CA HIS A 15 3.70 5.03 18.98
C HIS A 15 2.19 5.27 18.95
N PHE A 16 1.56 5.15 17.79
CA PHE A 16 0.15 5.38 17.65
C PHE A 16 -0.69 4.39 18.48
N ILE A 17 -0.42 3.09 18.37
CA ILE A 17 -1.24 2.08 19.05
C ILE A 17 -0.94 2.04 20.55
N ASP A 18 0.34 2.01 20.95
CA ASP A 18 0.74 1.84 22.35
C ASP A 18 0.66 3.16 23.14
N GLN A 19 1.14 4.26 22.57
CA GLN A 19 1.23 5.53 23.28
C GLN A 19 -0.02 6.42 23.15
N GLU A 20 -0.59 6.53 21.95
CA GLU A 20 -1.75 7.40 21.71
C GLU A 20 -3.05 6.67 22.06
N LEU A 21 -3.29 5.49 21.50
CA LEU A 21 -4.51 4.70 21.77
C LEU A 21 -4.46 3.95 23.10
N LYS A 22 -3.27 3.82 23.71
CA LYS A 22 -3.06 3.06 24.96
C LYS A 22 -3.54 1.60 24.84
N TYR A 23 -3.44 1.05 23.65
CA TYR A 23 -3.83 -0.31 23.35
C TYR A 23 -2.60 -1.23 23.34
N PRO A 24 -2.62 -2.39 24.03
CA PRO A 24 -1.46 -3.26 24.10
C PRO A 24 -1.08 -3.81 22.73
N LEU A 25 0.17 -3.60 22.32
CA LEU A 25 0.74 -4.07 21.07
C LEU A 25 1.91 -5.01 21.35
N THR A 26 1.87 -6.22 20.81
CA THR A 26 3.00 -7.15 20.90
C THR A 26 3.84 -7.10 19.62
N VAL A 27 5.13 -6.87 19.78
CA VAL A 27 6.09 -6.74 18.67
C VAL A 27 6.88 -8.04 18.49
N PHE A 28 6.85 -8.59 17.28
CA PHE A 28 7.59 -9.79 16.89
C PHE A 28 8.62 -9.48 15.80
N THR A 29 9.65 -10.31 15.70
CA THR A 29 10.49 -10.33 14.50
C THR A 29 9.85 -11.20 13.42
N VAL A 30 10.28 -10.97 12.17
CA VAL A 30 9.77 -11.74 11.01
C VAL A 30 10.07 -13.25 11.19
N GLU A 31 11.19 -13.57 11.83
CA GLU A 31 11.65 -14.95 12.09
C GLU A 31 10.81 -15.65 13.15
N GLN A 32 10.26 -14.92 14.11
CA GLN A 32 9.41 -15.46 15.19
C GLN A 32 8.01 -15.84 14.73
N LEU A 33 7.55 -15.33 13.58
CA LEU A 33 6.23 -15.63 13.04
C LEU A 33 6.14 -17.10 12.60
N SER A 34 5.78 -17.95 13.55
CA SER A 34 5.50 -19.37 13.36
C SER A 34 4.00 -19.64 13.34
N ASN A 35 3.61 -20.86 12.94
CA ASN A 35 2.21 -21.26 12.97
C ASN A 35 1.60 -21.21 14.37
N ASN A 36 2.37 -21.63 15.39
CA ASN A 36 1.89 -21.61 16.78
C ASN A 36 1.60 -20.18 17.24
N LEU A 37 2.53 -19.25 16.96
CA LEU A 37 2.35 -17.84 17.32
C LEU A 37 1.15 -17.22 16.57
N LEU A 38 1.03 -17.47 15.27
CA LEU A 38 -0.08 -16.95 14.47
C LEU A 38 -1.45 -17.40 14.99
N ASN A 39 -1.55 -18.62 15.52
CA ASN A 39 -2.80 -19.13 16.07
C ASN A 39 -3.28 -18.35 17.32
N GLU A 40 -2.37 -17.71 18.04
CA GLU A 40 -2.68 -16.89 19.22
C GLU A 40 -3.09 -15.46 18.84
N LEU A 41 -2.86 -15.03 17.59
CA LEU A 41 -3.16 -13.69 17.14
C LEU A 41 -4.51 -13.61 16.45
N ASP A 42 -5.22 -12.51 16.65
CA ASP A 42 -6.44 -12.16 15.92
C ASP A 42 -6.18 -11.16 14.79
N VAL A 43 -5.22 -10.27 15.01
CA VAL A 43 -4.81 -9.25 14.06
C VAL A 43 -3.29 -9.22 13.94
N LEU A 44 -2.79 -9.19 12.70
CA LEU A 44 -1.36 -9.02 12.42
C LEU A 44 -1.17 -7.78 11.55
N ILE A 45 -0.25 -6.90 11.95
CA ILE A 45 0.13 -5.70 11.18
C ILE A 45 1.51 -5.93 10.58
N LEU A 46 1.62 -5.83 9.28
CA LEU A 46 2.87 -5.85 8.53
C LEU A 46 3.26 -4.43 8.13
N PRO A 47 4.23 -3.80 8.82
CA PRO A 47 4.69 -2.45 8.53
C PRO A 47 5.40 -2.37 7.18
N ASP A 48 5.65 -1.16 6.69
CA ASP A 48 6.44 -0.94 5.48
C ASP A 48 7.84 -1.55 5.63
N GLY A 49 8.34 -2.10 4.54
CA GLY A 49 9.65 -2.73 4.50
C GLY A 49 9.95 -3.43 3.18
N GLY A 50 11.11 -4.08 3.14
CA GLY A 50 11.54 -4.93 2.03
C GLY A 50 11.84 -6.36 2.50
N TYR A 51 11.20 -6.81 3.57
CA TYR A 51 11.42 -8.15 4.12
C TYR A 51 10.67 -9.22 3.33
N ASP A 52 11.26 -10.40 3.32
CA ASP A 52 10.84 -11.53 2.49
C ASP A 52 9.78 -12.38 3.20
N TYR A 53 8.54 -11.94 3.18
CA TYR A 53 7.44 -12.72 3.73
C TYR A 53 6.52 -13.28 2.62
N PHE A 54 6.14 -12.45 1.67
CA PHE A 54 5.23 -12.85 0.59
C PHE A 54 5.92 -13.63 -0.54
N SER A 55 7.20 -13.39 -0.79
CA SER A 55 7.99 -14.14 -1.77
C SER A 55 8.38 -15.55 -1.28
N ASN A 56 8.42 -15.77 0.02
CA ASN A 56 8.60 -17.12 0.58
C ASN A 56 7.28 -17.89 0.52
N LYS A 57 7.23 -18.92 -0.34
CA LYS A 57 6.01 -19.69 -0.59
C LYS A 57 5.39 -20.29 0.68
N GLN A 58 6.21 -20.81 1.59
CA GLN A 58 5.70 -21.44 2.83
C GLN A 58 5.09 -20.40 3.76
N ARG A 59 5.75 -19.26 3.95
CA ARG A 59 5.26 -18.14 4.78
C ARG A 59 4.00 -17.52 4.19
N ASN A 60 3.97 -17.37 2.87
CA ASN A 60 2.81 -16.83 2.17
C ASN A 60 1.58 -17.73 2.34
N GLU A 61 1.72 -19.04 2.15
CA GLU A 61 0.62 -19.99 2.35
C GLU A 61 0.18 -20.06 3.82
N LEU A 62 1.12 -19.96 4.77
CA LEU A 62 0.81 -19.88 6.19
C LEU A 62 -0.10 -18.70 6.50
N LEU A 63 0.22 -17.50 5.99
CA LEU A 63 -0.63 -16.32 6.16
C LEU A 63 -1.99 -16.46 5.47
N LYS A 64 -2.01 -17.01 4.26
CA LYS A 64 -3.28 -17.24 3.54
C LYS A 64 -4.22 -18.14 4.33
N ASN A 65 -3.70 -19.21 4.90
CA ASN A 65 -4.48 -20.15 5.70
C ASN A 65 -4.95 -19.50 7.02
N TRP A 66 -4.06 -18.74 7.66
CA TRP A 66 -4.37 -18.04 8.91
C TRP A 66 -5.49 -17.00 8.70
N VAL A 67 -5.41 -16.16 7.66
CA VAL A 67 -6.47 -15.22 7.31
C VAL A 67 -7.75 -15.97 6.99
N SER A 68 -7.69 -17.01 6.14
CA SER A 68 -8.89 -17.77 5.75
C SER A 68 -9.60 -18.41 6.95
N GLY A 69 -8.88 -18.66 8.04
CA GLY A 69 -9.40 -19.13 9.33
C GLY A 69 -10.26 -18.13 10.10
N GLY A 70 -10.32 -16.85 9.67
CA GLY A 70 -11.14 -15.79 10.29
C GLY A 70 -10.31 -14.67 10.93
N LYS A 71 -9.03 -14.59 10.61
CA LYS A 71 -8.11 -13.60 11.17
C LYS A 71 -7.98 -12.36 10.26
N LYS A 72 -7.41 -11.26 10.80
CA LYS A 72 -7.22 -10.01 10.08
C LYS A 72 -5.75 -9.70 9.86
N LEU A 73 -5.40 -9.42 8.61
CA LEU A 73 -4.07 -8.98 8.21
C LEU A 73 -4.14 -7.51 7.77
N ILE A 74 -3.27 -6.66 8.31
CA ILE A 74 -3.14 -5.26 7.89
C ILE A 74 -1.76 -5.09 7.26
N VAL A 75 -1.69 -4.61 6.02
CA VAL A 75 -0.45 -4.49 5.25
C VAL A 75 -0.24 -3.04 4.83
N LEU A 76 0.95 -2.50 5.10
CA LEU A 76 1.28 -1.10 4.81
C LEU A 76 2.40 -0.95 3.77
N GLY A 77 2.32 0.12 3.00
CA GLY A 77 3.39 0.62 2.15
C GLY A 77 3.90 -0.39 1.11
N ARG A 78 5.22 -0.58 1.03
CA ARG A 78 5.85 -1.49 0.05
C ARG A 78 5.46 -2.95 0.21
N MET A 79 5.05 -3.37 1.42
CA MET A 79 4.59 -4.73 1.63
C MET A 79 3.29 -5.03 0.89
N VAL A 80 2.46 -4.02 0.62
CA VAL A 80 1.28 -4.16 -0.27
C VAL A 80 1.72 -4.52 -1.70
N SER A 81 2.79 -3.91 -2.21
CA SER A 81 3.34 -4.27 -3.53
C SER A 81 3.93 -5.69 -3.55
N SER A 82 4.59 -6.10 -2.48
CA SER A 82 5.10 -7.47 -2.33
C SER A 82 3.95 -8.49 -2.30
N MET A 83 2.86 -8.16 -1.60
CA MET A 83 1.65 -8.96 -1.54
C MET A 83 0.96 -9.07 -2.91
N ALA A 84 0.95 -8.00 -3.70
CA ALA A 84 0.38 -8.00 -5.05
C ALA A 84 1.07 -9.00 -5.99
N SER A 85 2.35 -9.30 -5.75
CA SER A 85 3.14 -10.28 -6.52
C SER A 85 2.93 -11.73 -6.03
N ALA A 86 2.14 -11.97 -4.98
CA ALA A 86 2.03 -13.24 -4.27
C ALA A 86 0.62 -13.86 -4.28
N ASP A 87 -0.17 -13.52 -5.29
CA ASP A 87 -1.52 -14.08 -5.53
C ASP A 87 -2.51 -13.88 -4.36
N TRP A 88 -2.70 -12.63 -3.99
CA TRP A 88 -3.70 -12.21 -3.00
C TRP A 88 -4.94 -11.54 -3.61
N GLY A 89 -5.08 -11.56 -4.93
CA GLY A 89 -6.18 -10.88 -5.63
C GLY A 89 -5.96 -9.37 -5.80
N LEU A 90 -4.79 -8.86 -5.47
CA LEU A 90 -4.38 -7.48 -5.65
C LEU A 90 -3.42 -7.38 -6.85
N LYS A 91 -3.55 -6.33 -7.65
CA LYS A 91 -2.67 -6.06 -8.78
C LYS A 91 -2.13 -4.64 -8.71
N ILE A 92 -0.83 -4.49 -8.93
CA ILE A 92 -0.24 -3.16 -9.15
C ILE A 92 -0.83 -2.62 -10.45
N LYS A 93 -1.31 -1.38 -10.41
CA LYS A 93 -1.79 -0.72 -11.62
C LYS A 93 -0.58 -0.44 -12.53
N THR A 94 -0.54 -1.12 -13.65
CA THR A 94 0.38 -0.83 -14.74
C THR A 94 -0.24 0.16 -15.69
N GLU A 95 0.57 0.95 -16.38
CA GLU A 95 0.08 1.74 -17.50
C GLU A 95 -0.55 0.79 -18.51
N ASP A 96 -1.76 1.12 -18.96
CA ASP A 96 -2.21 0.56 -20.22
C ASP A 96 -1.14 0.94 -21.23
N LYS A 97 -0.44 -0.08 -21.75
CA LYS A 97 0.43 0.13 -22.90
C LYS A 97 -0.51 0.69 -23.97
N ARG A 98 -0.57 2.03 -24.09
CA ARG A 98 -1.05 2.60 -25.33
C ARG A 98 -0.27 1.83 -26.37
N GLU A 99 -0.94 1.21 -27.32
CA GLU A 99 -0.31 0.63 -28.50
C GLU A 99 0.44 1.79 -29.16
N ASP A 100 1.66 2.02 -28.68
CA ASP A 100 2.58 2.91 -29.37
C ASP A 100 2.80 2.22 -30.72
N LYS A 101 2.09 2.75 -31.70
CA LYS A 101 2.47 2.59 -33.11
C LYS A 101 3.97 2.62 -33.13
N LYS A 102 4.63 1.56 -33.64
CA LYS A 102 6.08 1.38 -33.76
C LYS A 102 6.79 2.72 -33.70
N ALA A 103 7.13 3.16 -32.49
CA ALA A 103 7.87 4.40 -32.30
C ALA A 103 9.18 4.19 -33.04
N ASP A 104 9.57 5.13 -33.86
CA ASP A 104 10.87 5.13 -34.52
C ASP A 104 11.90 4.82 -33.43
N GLU A 105 12.63 3.72 -33.60
CA GLU A 105 13.57 3.21 -32.62
C GLU A 105 14.58 4.30 -32.22
N TYR A 106 14.91 5.18 -33.15
CA TYR A 106 15.77 6.34 -32.94
C TYR A 106 15.10 7.44 -32.12
N ALA A 107 13.78 7.63 -32.20
CA ALA A 107 13.05 8.61 -31.39
C ALA A 107 12.97 8.22 -29.91
N SER A 108 13.17 6.92 -29.60
CA SER A 108 13.21 6.41 -28.24
C SER A 108 14.57 6.60 -27.56
N LEU A 109 15.62 7.01 -28.27
CA LEU A 109 16.96 7.19 -27.72
C LEU A 109 16.99 8.37 -26.75
N LYS A 110 17.38 8.09 -25.51
CA LYS A 110 17.51 9.09 -24.47
C LYS A 110 18.79 9.92 -24.69
N ARG A 111 18.65 11.23 -24.80
CA ARG A 111 19.80 12.14 -24.83
C ARG A 111 20.30 12.39 -23.41
N TYR A 112 21.61 12.34 -23.22
CA TYR A 112 22.24 12.57 -21.91
C TYR A 112 21.93 13.96 -21.34
N GLU A 113 21.80 14.98 -22.17
CA GLU A 113 21.40 16.33 -21.77
C GLU A 113 20.06 16.39 -21.04
N ASN A 114 19.14 15.45 -21.32
CA ASN A 114 17.81 15.37 -20.73
C ASN A 114 17.74 14.53 -19.44
N ARG A 115 18.86 13.96 -18.93
CA ARG A 115 18.86 13.02 -17.80
C ARG A 115 18.20 13.58 -16.54
N GLU A 116 18.45 14.84 -16.22
CA GLU A 116 17.85 15.49 -15.03
C GLU A 116 16.35 15.69 -15.22
N LYS A 117 15.94 16.21 -16.37
CA LYS A 117 14.54 16.38 -16.72
C LYS A 117 13.79 15.05 -16.70
N GLU A 118 14.38 14.00 -17.25
CA GLU A 118 13.84 12.64 -17.23
C GLU A 118 13.67 12.12 -15.78
N SER A 119 14.69 12.29 -14.95
CA SER A 119 14.66 11.92 -13.53
C SER A 119 13.54 12.65 -12.79
N ILE A 120 13.49 13.99 -12.90
CA ILE A 120 12.50 14.82 -12.22
C ILE A 120 11.08 14.49 -12.71
N SER A 121 10.92 14.17 -13.99
CA SER A 121 9.59 13.84 -14.56
C SER A 121 8.91 12.61 -13.93
N SER A 122 9.68 11.75 -13.27
CA SER A 122 9.20 10.53 -12.61
C SER A 122 9.36 10.55 -11.09
N MET A 123 9.70 11.69 -10.49
CA MET A 123 9.90 11.83 -9.04
C MET A 123 8.59 12.17 -8.32
N ASN A 124 8.45 11.63 -7.12
CA ASN A 124 7.47 12.05 -6.13
C ASN A 124 8.15 12.12 -4.75
N PRO A 125 8.72 13.26 -4.37
CA PRO A 125 9.32 13.44 -3.04
C PRO A 125 8.30 13.52 -1.91
N GLY A 126 7.03 13.72 -2.26
CA GLY A 126 5.89 13.81 -1.35
C GLY A 126 4.83 14.76 -1.89
N SER A 127 3.64 14.25 -2.05
CA SER A 127 2.50 15.01 -2.53
C SER A 127 1.23 14.60 -1.82
N VAL A 128 0.35 15.56 -1.57
CA VAL A 128 -0.96 15.33 -0.96
C VAL A 128 -1.99 15.11 -2.04
N PHE A 129 -2.70 14.01 -1.92
CA PHE A 129 -3.81 13.65 -2.81
C PHE A 129 -5.10 13.53 -2.01
N LYS A 130 -6.20 13.93 -2.63
CA LYS A 130 -7.54 13.69 -2.12
C LYS A 130 -8.01 12.31 -2.60
N LEU A 131 -8.35 11.44 -1.66
CA LEU A 131 -9.02 10.17 -1.93
C LEU A 131 -10.52 10.35 -1.76
N GLU A 132 -11.32 9.73 -2.59
CA GLU A 132 -12.73 9.48 -2.28
C GLU A 132 -12.83 8.25 -1.41
N LEU A 133 -13.66 8.34 -0.37
CA LEU A 133 -13.94 7.24 0.55
C LEU A 133 -15.34 6.69 0.33
N ASP A 134 -15.46 5.38 0.35
CA ASP A 134 -16.72 4.70 0.59
C ASP A 134 -17.03 4.73 2.09
N ASN A 135 -17.70 5.78 2.54
CA ASN A 135 -18.04 5.97 3.96
C ASN A 135 -19.13 5.03 4.47
N SER A 136 -19.74 4.23 3.59
CA SER A 136 -20.63 3.14 3.98
C SER A 136 -19.85 1.91 4.48
N HIS A 137 -18.57 1.81 4.17
CA HIS A 137 -17.72 0.71 4.60
C HIS A 137 -17.24 0.90 6.06
N PRO A 138 -17.29 -0.12 6.92
CA PRO A 138 -16.89 0.00 8.34
C PRO A 138 -15.49 0.56 8.58
N LEU A 139 -14.54 0.30 7.68
CA LEU A 139 -13.17 0.84 7.77
C LEU A 139 -13.08 2.36 7.52
N ALA A 140 -14.11 2.98 6.99
CA ALA A 140 -14.20 4.43 6.81
C ALA A 140 -15.10 5.09 7.88
N PHE A 141 -15.48 4.36 8.93
CA PHE A 141 -16.31 4.88 10.00
C PHE A 141 -15.68 6.11 10.66
N GLY A 142 -16.48 7.16 10.81
CA GLY A 142 -16.05 8.43 11.38
C GLY A 142 -15.47 9.44 10.36
N TYR A 143 -15.24 9.02 9.12
CA TYR A 143 -14.82 9.90 8.03
C TYR A 143 -16.01 10.31 7.16
N GLY A 144 -15.86 11.48 6.49
CA GLY A 144 -16.77 11.89 5.42
C GLY A 144 -16.46 11.18 4.10
N ASP A 145 -16.82 11.82 2.99
CA ASP A 145 -16.66 11.24 1.64
C ASP A 145 -15.22 11.29 1.11
N TYR A 146 -14.27 11.78 1.89
CA TYR A 146 -12.89 11.94 1.45
C TYR A 146 -11.87 11.85 2.58
N TYR A 147 -10.63 11.57 2.18
CA TYR A 147 -9.44 11.58 3.03
C TYR A 147 -8.26 12.18 2.26
N TYR A 148 -7.34 12.82 2.96
CA TYR A 148 -6.11 13.32 2.37
C TYR A 148 -4.95 12.38 2.68
N THR A 149 -4.33 11.82 1.64
CA THR A 149 -3.16 10.96 1.79
C THR A 149 -1.88 11.67 1.39
N LEU A 150 -0.79 11.42 2.13
CA LEU A 150 0.55 11.81 1.74
C LEU A 150 1.19 10.66 0.96
N LYS A 151 1.29 10.84 -0.34
CA LYS A 151 1.92 9.86 -1.22
C LYS A 151 3.40 10.16 -1.42
N GLN A 152 4.26 9.22 -1.01
CA GLN A 152 5.73 9.30 -1.13
C GLN A 152 6.31 8.25 -2.09
N ASN A 153 5.44 7.55 -2.81
CA ASN A 153 5.82 6.49 -3.75
C ASN A 153 5.10 6.66 -5.09
N ALA A 154 5.50 5.85 -6.06
CA ALA A 154 4.96 5.86 -7.42
C ALA A 154 3.91 4.76 -7.65
N THR A 155 3.49 4.03 -6.61
CA THR A 155 2.67 2.83 -6.75
C THR A 155 1.20 3.15 -6.52
N LEU A 156 0.36 2.63 -7.40
CA LEU A 156 -1.08 2.61 -7.29
C LEU A 156 -1.56 1.19 -7.63
N PHE A 157 -2.69 0.79 -7.09
CA PHE A 157 -3.25 -0.54 -7.33
C PHE A 157 -4.50 -0.47 -8.20
N SER A 158 -4.76 -1.53 -8.96
CA SER A 158 -6.01 -1.68 -9.69
C SER A 158 -7.16 -1.82 -8.71
N PHE A 159 -8.34 -1.39 -9.11
CA PHE A 159 -9.54 -1.62 -8.32
C PHE A 159 -9.78 -3.11 -8.14
N PHE A 160 -10.30 -3.47 -6.98
CA PHE A 160 -10.76 -4.84 -6.76
C PHE A 160 -11.99 -5.13 -7.61
N GLU A 161 -11.99 -6.33 -8.17
CA GLU A 161 -13.12 -6.95 -8.83
C GLU A 161 -13.55 -8.15 -7.98
N GLY A 162 -14.82 -8.25 -7.60
CA GLY A 162 -15.35 -9.40 -6.87
C GLY A 162 -15.14 -9.35 -5.35
N ASN A 163 -14.16 -10.06 -4.80
CA ASN A 163 -14.05 -10.29 -3.35
C ASN A 163 -13.35 -9.17 -2.56
N GLY A 164 -13.27 -7.96 -3.09
CA GLY A 164 -12.62 -6.84 -2.43
C GLY A 164 -13.46 -5.58 -2.43
N TRP A 165 -13.22 -4.72 -1.43
CA TRP A 165 -13.87 -3.43 -1.25
C TRP A 165 -12.87 -2.31 -1.50
N ASN A 166 -13.21 -1.40 -2.42
CA ASN A 166 -12.42 -0.23 -2.77
C ASN A 166 -12.80 0.93 -1.84
N VAL A 167 -12.22 0.97 -0.66
CA VAL A 167 -12.63 1.91 0.41
C VAL A 167 -12.11 3.32 0.17
N GLY A 168 -10.85 3.45 -0.26
CA GLY A 168 -10.24 4.75 -0.56
C GLY A 168 -9.60 4.75 -1.94
N VAL A 169 -10.15 5.55 -2.85
CA VAL A 169 -9.74 5.58 -4.25
C VAL A 169 -9.19 6.94 -4.65
N MET A 170 -8.15 6.92 -5.46
CA MET A 170 -7.56 8.10 -6.08
C MET A 170 -8.17 8.28 -7.47
N LYS A 171 -8.86 9.40 -7.67
CA LYS A 171 -9.42 9.77 -8.97
C LYS A 171 -8.47 10.66 -9.78
N LYS A 172 -8.88 10.99 -10.99
CA LYS A 172 -8.18 11.97 -11.82
C LYS A 172 -8.13 13.33 -11.11
N ASP A 173 -7.04 14.07 -11.35
CA ASP A 173 -6.85 15.44 -10.84
C ASP A 173 -7.02 15.59 -9.32
N SER A 174 -6.72 14.54 -8.57
CA SER A 174 -6.85 14.51 -7.11
C SER A 174 -5.65 15.09 -6.35
N GLN A 175 -4.56 15.49 -7.02
CA GLN A 175 -3.41 16.13 -6.40
C GLN A 175 -3.76 17.54 -5.92
N LEU A 176 -3.49 17.83 -4.63
CA LEU A 176 -3.79 19.13 -4.01
C LEU A 176 -2.54 19.95 -3.72
N ALA A 177 -1.45 19.31 -3.31
CA ALA A 177 -0.21 19.98 -2.92
C ALA A 177 1.00 19.10 -3.16
N GLY A 178 2.18 19.69 -3.12
CA GLY A 178 3.46 19.02 -3.34
C GLY A 178 3.84 18.88 -4.81
N PHE A 179 4.98 18.24 -5.04
CA PHE A 179 5.51 18.03 -6.38
C PHE A 179 5.36 16.58 -6.81
N THR A 180 4.77 16.38 -7.97
CA THR A 180 4.73 15.08 -8.66
C THR A 180 5.17 15.31 -10.10
N GLY A 181 6.19 14.58 -10.55
CA GLY A 181 6.66 14.65 -11.93
C GLY A 181 5.53 14.33 -12.92
N TYR A 182 5.51 15.00 -14.06
CA TYR A 182 4.37 14.94 -14.98
C TYR A 182 4.05 13.51 -15.47
N ARG A 183 5.07 12.68 -15.72
CA ARG A 183 4.88 11.26 -16.12
C ARG A 183 4.25 10.45 -15.01
N LEU A 184 4.65 10.72 -13.78
CA LEU A 184 4.09 10.03 -12.63
C LEU A 184 2.68 10.50 -12.31
N LYS A 185 2.39 11.79 -12.49
CA LYS A 185 1.05 12.34 -12.30
C LYS A 185 0.00 11.67 -13.20
N GLU A 186 0.37 11.34 -14.43
CA GLU A 186 -0.51 10.61 -15.36
C GLU A 186 -0.79 9.17 -14.88
N ARG A 187 0.16 8.57 -14.16
CA ARG A 187 0.03 7.20 -13.60
C ARG A 187 -0.75 7.16 -12.29
N LEU A 188 -0.64 8.21 -11.48
CA LEU A 188 -1.30 8.31 -10.19
C LEU A 188 -2.75 8.79 -10.32
N GLN A 189 -3.52 8.09 -11.11
CA GLN A 189 -4.94 8.36 -11.37
C GLN A 189 -5.72 7.05 -11.43
N ASP A 190 -7.01 7.11 -11.07
CA ASP A 190 -7.97 6.00 -11.19
C ASP A 190 -7.45 4.68 -10.59
N GLY A 191 -7.17 4.69 -9.29
CA GLY A 191 -6.66 3.49 -8.63
C GLY A 191 -6.92 3.45 -7.14
N LEU A 192 -6.65 2.27 -6.59
CA LEU A 192 -6.88 1.95 -5.19
C LEU A 192 -5.68 2.34 -4.34
N VAL A 193 -5.95 2.97 -3.20
CA VAL A 193 -4.97 3.29 -2.16
C VAL A 193 -5.30 2.58 -0.84
N PHE A 194 -6.57 2.49 -0.50
CA PHE A 194 -7.07 1.87 0.71
C PHE A 194 -8.22 0.92 0.39
N GLY A 195 -8.14 -0.32 0.88
CA GLY A 195 -9.18 -1.30 0.63
C GLY A 195 -9.08 -2.55 1.49
N GLU A 196 -10.07 -3.41 1.38
CA GLU A 196 -10.16 -4.68 2.08
C GLU A 196 -10.41 -5.83 1.10
N ILE A 197 -9.71 -6.94 1.28
CA ILE A 197 -9.90 -8.18 0.52
C ILE A 197 -10.45 -9.23 1.46
N SER A 198 -11.61 -9.78 1.16
CA SER A 198 -12.18 -10.92 1.87
C SER A 198 -11.47 -12.21 1.48
N ARG A 199 -11.08 -13.04 2.46
CA ARG A 199 -10.45 -14.33 2.23
C ARG A 199 -10.94 -15.36 3.25
N GLY A 200 -11.76 -16.30 2.79
CA GLY A 200 -12.41 -17.26 3.67
C GLY A 200 -13.31 -16.54 4.68
N ARG A 201 -13.05 -16.75 5.99
CA ARG A 201 -13.77 -16.05 7.08
C ARG A 201 -13.08 -14.78 7.55
N GLY A 202 -11.87 -14.50 7.09
CA GLY A 202 -11.08 -13.34 7.48
C GLY A 202 -10.93 -12.32 6.36
N SER A 203 -10.09 -11.33 6.60
CA SER A 203 -9.86 -10.27 5.64
C SER A 203 -8.43 -9.70 5.70
N VAL A 204 -8.05 -9.05 4.62
CA VAL A 204 -6.80 -8.30 4.52
C VAL A 204 -7.10 -6.84 4.24
N VAL A 205 -6.65 -5.96 5.10
CA VAL A 205 -6.71 -4.51 4.91
C VAL A 205 -5.39 -4.07 4.28
N ILE A 206 -5.47 -3.33 3.19
CA ILE A 206 -4.31 -2.76 2.51
C ILE A 206 -4.29 -1.24 2.65
N LEU A 207 -3.12 -0.69 2.95
CA LEU A 207 -2.83 0.73 3.05
C LEU A 207 -1.59 1.02 2.19
N ALA A 208 -1.80 1.45 0.96
CA ALA A 208 -0.71 1.70 0.00
C ALA A 208 0.20 2.84 0.43
N ASP A 209 -0.35 3.82 1.13
CA ASP A 209 0.38 4.93 1.74
C ASP A 209 0.39 4.78 3.26
N ASN A 210 1.27 5.52 3.93
CA ASN A 210 1.40 5.47 5.38
C ASN A 210 0.46 6.51 6.03
N PRO A 211 -0.64 6.10 6.65
CA PRO A 211 -1.56 7.03 7.32
C PRO A 211 -1.01 7.59 8.64
N LEU A 212 0.05 6.98 9.16
CA LEU A 212 0.63 7.34 10.46
C LEU A 212 1.88 8.22 10.35
N PHE A 213 2.17 8.73 9.15
CA PHE A 213 3.37 9.52 8.89
C PHE A 213 3.38 10.80 9.73
N ARG A 214 4.33 10.91 10.66
CA ARG A 214 4.60 12.09 11.48
C ARG A 214 3.35 12.72 12.11
N SER A 215 2.48 11.92 12.70
CA SER A 215 1.25 12.39 13.35
C SER A 215 0.28 13.17 12.42
N PHE A 216 0.21 12.76 11.17
CA PHE A 216 -0.68 13.38 10.17
C PHE A 216 -2.16 13.00 10.34
N TRP A 217 -2.50 12.32 11.43
CA TRP A 217 -3.87 11.89 11.75
C TRP A 217 -4.68 12.90 12.56
N GLU A 218 -4.13 14.08 12.84
CA GLU A 218 -4.83 15.18 13.52
C GLU A 218 -5.78 15.93 12.57
#